data_1f0d71f18efa7c683d6eda2116ac2a77
#
_entry.id   1f0d71f18efa7c683d6eda2116ac2a77
#
_cell.length_a   1.000
_cell.length_b   1.000
_cell.length_c   1.000
_cell.angle_alpha   90.00
_cell.angle_beta   90.00
_cell.angle_gamma   90.00
#
_symmetry.space_group_name_H-M   'P 1'
#
loop_
_entity.id
_entity.type
_entity.pdbx_description
1 polymer ?
#
loop_
_entity_poly.entity_id
_entity_poly.type
_entity_poly.pdbx_seq_one_letter_code
_entity_poly.pdbx_strand_id
1 'polypeptide(L)'
;MLIFLFLVVLICFGIYYTIMNQKLSTQKTQVKIISRQNREFKSIIASSRSAEGPIIIKYKQPLFKTGTTKEICSLYLSPIENSAIISNIVKDTSVEIQDSAEIFNITWYEVYVISQTNINNKGWIKKDNIITLDDTLNNQEGTAT
;
A
#
# COMPACT_ATOMS: atom_id res chain seq x y z
N MET A 1 -17.51 42.65 -52.42
CA MET A 1 -17.31 42.75 -50.96
C MET A 1 -18.03 41.61 -50.19
N LEU A 2 -19.32 41.42 -50.35
CA LEU A 2 -20.13 40.46 -49.60
C LEU A 2 -19.75 39.01 -49.83
N ILE A 3 -19.45 38.63 -51.09
CA ILE A 3 -19.01 37.27 -51.46
C ILE A 3 -17.64 36.89 -50.84
N PHE A 4 -16.71 37.87 -50.79
CA PHE A 4 -15.41 37.67 -50.16
C PHE A 4 -15.52 37.41 -48.66
N LEU A 5 -16.37 38.16 -47.99
CA LEU A 5 -16.63 37.99 -46.56
C LEU A 5 -17.26 36.61 -46.25
N PHE A 6 -18.17 36.16 -47.11
CA PHE A 6 -18.78 34.83 -47.00
C PHE A 6 -17.75 33.68 -47.17
N LEU A 7 -16.82 33.80 -48.09
CA LEU A 7 -15.71 32.85 -48.28
C LEU A 7 -14.80 32.76 -47.06
N VAL A 8 -14.45 33.90 -46.48
CA VAL A 8 -13.61 33.94 -45.27
C VAL A 8 -14.29 33.19 -44.09
N VAL A 9 -15.60 33.42 -43.91
CA VAL A 9 -16.38 32.74 -42.84
C VAL A 9 -16.41 31.21 -43.06
N LEU A 10 -16.58 30.76 -44.31
CA LEU A 10 -16.55 29.33 -44.63
C LEU A 10 -15.19 28.67 -44.34
N ILE A 11 -14.09 29.35 -44.64
CA ILE A 11 -12.73 28.88 -44.37
C ILE A 11 -12.51 28.79 -42.83
N CYS A 12 -12.89 29.79 -42.08
CA CYS A 12 -12.80 29.81 -40.61
C CYS A 12 -13.62 28.66 -40.00
N PHE A 13 -14.80 28.38 -40.53
CA PHE A 13 -15.65 27.28 -40.05
C PHE A 13 -15.04 25.91 -40.36
N GLY A 14 -14.43 25.74 -41.52
CA GLY A 14 -13.70 24.53 -41.89
C GLY A 14 -12.51 24.24 -40.95
N ILE A 15 -11.71 25.27 -40.66
CA ILE A 15 -10.56 25.16 -39.73
C ILE A 15 -11.04 24.81 -38.32
N TYR A 16 -12.08 25.48 -37.82
CA TYR A 16 -12.66 25.22 -36.51
C TYR A 16 -13.16 23.76 -36.41
N TYR A 17 -13.85 23.27 -37.43
CA TYR A 17 -14.36 21.90 -37.47
C TYR A 17 -13.24 20.84 -37.43
N THR A 18 -12.14 21.06 -38.18
CA THR A 18 -10.99 20.14 -38.18
C THR A 18 -10.28 20.10 -36.81
N ILE A 19 -10.08 21.24 -36.15
CA ILE A 19 -9.46 21.31 -34.82
C ILE A 19 -10.34 20.59 -33.80
N MET A 20 -11.64 20.77 -33.86
CA MET A 20 -12.59 20.14 -32.94
C MET A 20 -12.59 18.61 -33.08
N ASN A 21 -12.57 18.11 -34.32
CA ASN A 21 -12.49 16.67 -34.59
C ASN A 21 -11.16 16.05 -34.11
N GLN A 22 -10.03 16.75 -34.25
CA GLN A 22 -8.75 16.28 -33.79
C GLN A 22 -8.73 16.15 -32.24
N LYS A 23 -9.28 17.12 -31.50
CA LYS A 23 -9.39 17.04 -30.03
C LYS A 23 -10.23 15.85 -29.59
N LEU A 24 -11.34 15.58 -30.26
CA LEU A 24 -12.20 14.44 -29.93
C LEU A 24 -11.52 13.09 -30.19
N SER A 25 -10.75 12.99 -31.28
CA SER A 25 -9.96 11.79 -31.61
C SER A 25 -8.87 11.51 -30.57
N THR A 26 -8.15 12.54 -30.13
CA THR A 26 -7.09 12.43 -29.13
C THR A 26 -7.66 11.95 -27.79
N GLN A 27 -8.79 12.48 -27.35
CA GLN A 27 -9.45 12.05 -26.11
C GLN A 27 -9.88 10.58 -26.18
N LYS A 28 -10.46 10.14 -27.29
CA LYS A 28 -10.83 8.71 -27.47
C LYS A 28 -9.62 7.78 -27.42
N THR A 29 -8.48 8.21 -27.96
CA THR A 29 -7.24 7.44 -27.94
C THR A 29 -6.67 7.36 -26.52
N GLN A 30 -6.68 8.45 -25.76
CA GLN A 30 -6.23 8.46 -24.36
C GLN A 30 -7.08 7.54 -23.47
N VAL A 31 -8.40 7.58 -23.59
CA VAL A 31 -9.29 6.66 -22.86
C VAL A 31 -9.02 5.20 -23.22
N LYS A 32 -8.74 4.90 -24.48
CA LYS A 32 -8.41 3.55 -24.94
C LYS A 32 -7.08 3.05 -24.37
N ILE A 33 -6.07 3.91 -24.30
CA ILE A 33 -4.76 3.58 -23.71
C ILE A 33 -4.92 3.31 -22.20
N ILE A 34 -5.59 4.19 -21.46
CA ILE A 34 -5.82 4.03 -20.02
C ILE A 34 -6.61 2.75 -19.71
N SER A 35 -7.64 2.46 -20.50
CA SER A 35 -8.43 1.24 -20.30
C SER A 35 -7.65 -0.04 -20.61
N ARG A 36 -6.71 0.00 -21.59
CA ARG A 36 -5.81 -1.11 -21.88
C ARG A 36 -4.82 -1.34 -20.75
N GLN A 37 -4.16 -0.29 -20.28
CA GLN A 37 -3.25 -0.37 -19.11
C GLN A 37 -3.96 -0.92 -17.88
N ASN A 38 -5.17 -0.45 -17.59
CA ASN A 38 -5.95 -0.94 -16.46
C ASN A 38 -6.29 -2.43 -16.58
N ARG A 39 -6.52 -2.93 -17.80
CA ARG A 39 -6.76 -4.35 -18.06
C ARG A 39 -5.49 -5.18 -17.92
N GLU A 40 -4.35 -4.67 -18.37
CA GLU A 40 -3.03 -5.31 -18.20
C GLU A 40 -2.66 -5.40 -16.70
N PHE A 41 -2.83 -4.33 -15.92
CA PHE A 41 -2.63 -4.37 -14.48
C PHE A 41 -3.55 -5.37 -13.77
N LYS A 42 -4.84 -5.42 -14.15
CA LYS A 42 -5.77 -6.41 -13.60
C LYS A 42 -5.36 -7.85 -13.94
N SER A 43 -4.83 -8.10 -15.14
CA SER A 43 -4.36 -9.44 -15.51
C SER A 43 -3.09 -9.84 -14.76
N ILE A 44 -2.16 -8.91 -14.52
CA ILE A 44 -0.95 -9.15 -13.72
C ILE A 44 -1.35 -9.45 -12.26
N ILE A 45 -2.25 -8.67 -11.67
CA ILE A 45 -2.75 -8.92 -10.31
C ILE A 45 -3.48 -10.25 -10.22
N ALA A 46 -4.29 -10.61 -11.22
CA ALA A 46 -4.99 -11.88 -11.26
C ALA A 46 -4.03 -13.07 -11.40
N SER A 47 -3.00 -12.97 -12.24
CA SER A 47 -1.99 -14.02 -12.39
C SER A 47 -1.13 -14.18 -11.12
N SER A 48 -0.75 -13.09 -10.46
CA SER A 48 -0.03 -13.15 -9.19
C SER A 48 -0.88 -13.79 -8.08
N ARG A 49 -2.18 -13.48 -8.02
CA ARG A 49 -3.10 -14.11 -7.08
C ARG A 49 -3.34 -15.61 -7.35
N SER A 50 -3.30 -16.00 -8.60
CA SER A 50 -3.51 -17.42 -8.99
C SER A 50 -2.32 -18.30 -8.61
N ALA A 51 -1.11 -17.73 -8.46
CA ALA A 51 0.09 -18.47 -8.10
C ALA A 51 0.21 -18.77 -6.59
N GLU A 52 -0.46 -17.97 -5.72
CA GLU A 52 -0.30 -18.10 -4.26
C GLU A 52 -1.53 -18.66 -3.52
N GLY A 53 -2.62 -18.98 -4.21
CA GLY A 53 -3.85 -19.45 -3.57
C GLY A 53 -4.52 -18.38 -2.67
N PRO A 54 -5.64 -18.68 -2.00
CA PRO A 54 -6.29 -17.75 -1.10
C PRO A 54 -5.43 -17.52 0.15
N ILE A 55 -5.07 -16.25 0.42
CA ILE A 55 -4.39 -15.87 1.66
C ILE A 55 -5.39 -16.02 2.80
N ILE A 56 -5.11 -16.95 3.72
CA ILE A 56 -5.90 -17.16 4.93
C ILE A 56 -5.23 -16.39 6.06
N ILE A 57 -5.92 -15.38 6.57
CA ILE A 57 -5.49 -14.58 7.74
C ILE A 57 -6.24 -15.12 8.95
N LYS A 58 -5.50 -15.63 9.95
CA LYS A 58 -6.07 -16.07 11.23
C LYS A 58 -5.80 -15.00 12.27
N TYR A 59 -6.82 -14.25 12.63
CA TYR A 59 -6.73 -13.29 13.74
C TYR A 59 -6.73 -14.01 15.08
N LYS A 60 -5.88 -13.55 16.00
CA LYS A 60 -5.75 -14.06 17.36
C LYS A 60 -5.71 -12.89 18.34
N GLN A 61 -6.22 -13.07 19.54
CA GLN A 61 -6.01 -12.06 20.58
C GLN A 61 -4.53 -11.99 20.95
N PRO A 62 -3.93 -10.80 21.01
CA PRO A 62 -2.56 -10.66 21.44
C PRO A 62 -2.41 -11.02 22.92
N LEU A 63 -1.37 -11.78 23.25
CA LEU A 63 -1.05 -12.14 24.66
C LEU A 63 -0.51 -10.93 25.43
N PHE A 64 0.14 -10.01 24.76
CA PHE A 64 0.79 -8.83 25.33
C PHE A 64 0.19 -7.56 24.73
N LYS A 65 0.08 -6.52 25.56
CA LYS A 65 -0.44 -5.21 25.13
C LYS A 65 0.65 -4.24 24.71
N THR A 66 1.89 -4.49 25.11
CA THR A 66 3.02 -3.61 24.84
C THR A 66 4.25 -4.42 24.47
N GLY A 67 5.15 -3.80 23.73
CA GLY A 67 6.42 -4.37 23.34
C GLY A 67 7.42 -3.29 22.93
N THR A 68 8.65 -3.70 22.64
CA THR A 68 9.73 -2.83 22.19
C THR A 68 10.39 -3.44 20.96
N THR A 69 10.75 -2.64 19.98
CA THR A 69 11.42 -3.11 18.76
C THR A 69 12.86 -3.57 19.06
N LYS A 70 13.23 -4.77 18.59
CA LYS A 70 14.58 -5.37 18.76
C LYS A 70 15.64 -4.64 17.93
N GLU A 71 15.26 -4.23 16.72
CA GLU A 71 16.11 -3.63 15.71
C GLU A 71 15.30 -2.67 14.83
N ILE A 72 15.97 -2.04 13.86
CA ILE A 72 15.28 -1.23 12.86
C ILE A 72 14.38 -2.15 12.04
N CYS A 73 13.09 -1.87 12.00
CA CYS A 73 12.11 -2.67 11.29
C CYS A 73 11.10 -1.82 10.53
N SER A 74 10.49 -2.42 9.51
CA SER A 74 9.46 -1.75 8.70
C SER A 74 8.07 -1.96 9.30
N LEU A 75 7.28 -0.89 9.29
CA LEU A 75 5.86 -0.90 9.59
C LEU A 75 5.07 -1.10 8.30
N TYR A 76 4.32 -2.19 8.20
CA TYR A 76 3.58 -2.57 7.00
C TYR A 76 2.11 -2.20 7.08
N LEU A 77 1.50 -1.92 5.94
CA LEU A 77 0.07 -1.61 5.83
C LEU A 77 -0.82 -2.83 6.13
N SER A 78 -0.34 -4.03 5.79
CA SER A 78 -1.03 -5.29 6.08
C SER A 78 -0.02 -6.36 6.49
N PRO A 79 -0.44 -7.46 7.17
CA PRO A 79 0.46 -8.47 7.71
C PRO A 79 1.01 -9.41 6.63
N ILE A 80 1.59 -8.85 5.57
CA ILE A 80 2.17 -9.56 4.43
C ILE A 80 3.47 -8.84 4.03
N GLU A 81 4.55 -9.59 3.77
CA GLU A 81 5.86 -9.04 3.43
C GLU A 81 5.87 -8.12 2.19
N ASN A 82 5.03 -8.44 1.21
CA ASN A 82 4.89 -7.65 -0.02
C ASN A 82 3.91 -6.48 0.11
N SER A 83 3.47 -6.16 1.32
CA SER A 83 2.62 -5.01 1.59
C SER A 83 3.41 -3.70 1.51
N ALA A 84 2.69 -2.60 1.29
CA ALA A 84 3.28 -1.27 1.32
C ALA A 84 3.87 -0.97 2.71
N ILE A 85 5.07 -0.42 2.74
CA ILE A 85 5.73 0.07 3.96
C ILE A 85 5.19 1.47 4.27
N ILE A 86 4.67 1.65 5.48
CA ILE A 86 4.15 2.93 5.97
C ILE A 86 5.30 3.79 6.48
N SER A 87 6.19 3.20 7.30
CA SER A 87 7.36 3.86 7.88
C SER A 87 8.40 2.84 8.34
N ASN A 88 9.60 3.30 8.64
CA ASN A 88 10.62 2.51 9.33
C ASN A 88 10.68 2.96 10.79
N ILE A 89 10.72 1.97 11.69
CA ILE A 89 10.78 2.19 13.14
C ILE A 89 12.20 1.89 13.60
N VAL A 90 12.74 2.76 14.43
CA VAL A 90 14.07 2.57 14.99
C VAL A 90 14.06 1.53 16.11
N LYS A 91 15.23 1.00 16.42
CA LYS A 91 15.43 0.10 17.55
C LYS A 91 14.99 0.74 18.86
N ASP A 92 14.58 -0.09 19.83
CA ASP A 92 14.17 0.30 21.18
C ASP A 92 12.96 1.25 21.23
N THR A 93 12.13 1.25 20.18
CA THR A 93 10.88 2.01 20.14
C THR A 93 9.77 1.23 20.85
N SER A 94 9.10 1.89 21.79
CA SER A 94 7.93 1.33 22.47
C SER A 94 6.73 1.33 21.55
N VAL A 95 6.02 0.20 21.50
CA VAL A 95 4.82 -0.01 20.69
C VAL A 95 3.69 -0.59 21.56
N GLU A 96 2.47 -0.19 21.26
CA GLU A 96 1.26 -0.78 21.83
C GLU A 96 0.72 -1.81 20.84
N ILE A 97 0.53 -3.06 21.29
CA ILE A 97 0.02 -4.16 20.48
C ILE A 97 -1.51 -4.17 20.56
N GLN A 98 -2.17 -3.97 19.44
CA GLN A 98 -3.63 -3.88 19.36
C GLN A 98 -4.26 -5.19 18.91
N ASP A 99 -3.64 -5.89 17.95
CA ASP A 99 -4.15 -7.15 17.41
C ASP A 99 -2.99 -8.08 17.01
N SER A 100 -3.32 -9.34 16.73
CA SER A 100 -2.39 -10.36 16.27
C SER A 100 -3.00 -11.14 15.12
N ALA A 101 -2.19 -11.41 14.09
CA ALA A 101 -2.59 -12.23 12.95
C ALA A 101 -1.51 -13.25 12.59
N GLU A 102 -1.94 -14.44 12.18
CA GLU A 102 -1.06 -15.48 11.65
C GLU A 102 -1.32 -15.67 10.16
N ILE A 103 -0.26 -15.55 9.36
CA ILE A 103 -0.28 -15.74 7.91
C ILE A 103 0.96 -16.55 7.52
N PHE A 104 0.78 -17.63 6.76
CA PHE A 104 1.87 -18.53 6.35
C PHE A 104 2.76 -19.00 7.52
N ASN A 105 2.16 -19.26 8.69
CA ASN A 105 2.84 -19.61 9.96
C ASN A 105 3.75 -18.48 10.51
N ILE A 106 3.66 -17.28 10.01
CA ILE A 106 4.33 -16.10 10.54
C ILE A 106 3.32 -15.33 11.37
N THR A 107 3.67 -15.01 12.61
CA THR A 107 2.85 -14.17 13.49
C THR A 107 3.21 -12.71 13.28
N TRP A 108 2.18 -11.89 13.11
CA TRP A 108 2.26 -10.45 12.96
C TRP A 108 1.48 -9.77 14.08
N TYR A 109 1.97 -8.63 14.53
CA TYR A 109 1.27 -7.76 15.48
C TYR A 109 0.84 -6.47 14.80
N GLU A 110 -0.43 -6.12 14.95
CA GLU A 110 -0.89 -4.77 14.66
C GLU A 110 -0.47 -3.89 15.83
N VAL A 111 0.36 -2.88 15.53
CA VAL A 111 0.93 -2.03 16.57
C VAL A 111 0.61 -0.56 16.34
N TYR A 112 0.54 0.16 17.45
CA TYR A 112 0.54 1.61 17.47
C TYR A 112 1.87 2.08 18.05
N VAL A 113 2.60 2.86 17.25
CA VAL A 113 3.90 3.41 17.64
C VAL A 113 3.68 4.68 18.43
N ILE A 114 4.16 4.72 19.65
CA ILE A 114 4.09 5.91 20.52
C ILE A 114 5.13 6.91 20.03
N SER A 115 4.73 7.81 19.16
CA SER A 115 5.59 8.83 18.55
C SER A 115 5.02 10.23 18.77
N GLN A 116 5.87 11.25 18.66
CA GLN A 116 5.46 12.64 18.78
C GLN A 116 4.55 13.11 17.64
N THR A 117 4.57 12.42 16.51
CA THR A 117 3.73 12.71 15.35
C THR A 117 2.67 11.64 15.20
N ASN A 118 1.40 12.02 15.27
CA ASN A 118 0.25 11.10 15.12
C ASN A 118 -0.01 10.68 13.65
N ILE A 119 1.00 10.70 12.80
CA ILE A 119 0.88 10.38 11.39
C ILE A 119 1.66 9.08 11.11
N ASN A 120 1.01 8.13 10.43
CA ASN A 120 1.62 6.87 10.00
C ASN A 120 2.20 6.01 11.15
N ASN A 121 1.58 6.05 12.30
CA ASN A 121 2.02 5.38 13.52
C ASN A 121 1.31 4.06 13.82
N LYS A 122 0.39 3.61 12.95
CA LYS A 122 -0.32 2.34 13.08
C LYS A 122 -0.02 1.43 11.88
N GLY A 123 0.24 0.14 12.14
CA GLY A 123 0.49 -0.84 11.10
C GLY A 123 0.92 -2.19 11.67
N TRP A 124 1.48 -3.04 10.81
CA TRP A 124 1.84 -4.41 11.12
C TRP A 124 3.34 -4.60 11.18
N ILE A 125 3.82 -5.32 12.20
CA ILE A 125 5.22 -5.72 12.40
C ILE A 125 5.25 -7.23 12.64
N LYS A 126 6.29 -7.93 12.17
CA LYS A 126 6.52 -9.33 12.52
C LYS A 126 6.78 -9.45 14.03
N LYS A 127 6.20 -10.48 14.66
CA LYS A 127 6.44 -10.80 16.08
C LYS A 127 7.94 -10.86 16.40
N ASP A 128 8.76 -11.44 15.54
CA ASP A 128 10.19 -11.64 15.74
C ASP A 128 10.99 -10.34 15.93
N ASN A 129 10.45 -9.22 15.44
CA ASN A 129 11.06 -7.89 15.56
C ASN A 129 10.64 -7.16 16.84
N ILE A 130 9.81 -7.75 17.70
CA ILE A 130 9.31 -7.16 18.93
C ILE A 130 9.76 -8.01 20.12
N ILE A 131 10.24 -7.36 21.17
CA ILE A 131 10.47 -7.94 22.49
C ILE A 131 9.23 -7.68 23.33
N THR A 132 8.63 -8.72 23.86
CA THR A 132 7.53 -8.64 24.82
C THR A 132 8.05 -8.94 26.23
N LEU A 133 7.23 -8.68 27.25
CA LEU A 133 7.62 -8.94 28.65
C LEU A 133 8.00 -10.41 28.92
N ASP A 134 7.41 -11.37 28.19
CA ASP A 134 7.73 -12.79 28.34
C ASP A 134 9.14 -13.13 27.81
N ASP A 135 9.56 -12.46 26.73
CA ASP A 135 10.91 -12.65 26.18
C ASP A 135 12.00 -12.12 27.14
N THR A 136 11.69 -11.13 27.97
CA THR A 136 12.62 -10.60 28.98
C THR A 136 12.79 -11.55 30.17
N LEU A 137 11.73 -12.22 30.58
CA LEU A 137 11.78 -13.18 31.71
C LEU A 137 12.58 -14.44 31.33
N ASN A 138 12.36 -15.00 30.13
CA ASN A 138 13.06 -16.18 29.63
C ASN A 138 14.57 -15.95 29.39
N ASN A 139 14.98 -14.72 29.08
CA ASN A 139 16.40 -14.40 28.90
C ASN A 139 17.16 -14.20 30.23
N GLN A 140 16.47 -14.01 31.37
CA GLN A 140 17.11 -13.91 32.67
C GLN A 140 17.39 -15.27 33.31
N GLU A 141 16.59 -16.30 33.00
CA GLU A 141 16.84 -17.67 33.50
C GLU A 141 17.99 -18.39 32.77
N GLY A 142 18.36 -17.98 31.56
CA GLY A 142 19.45 -18.59 30.78
C GLY A 142 20.88 -18.14 31.15
N THR A 143 21.06 -17.15 32.04
CA THR A 143 22.36 -16.62 32.43
C THR A 143 22.82 -17.00 33.82
N ALA A 144 22.08 -17.88 34.52
CA ALA A 144 22.42 -18.36 35.88
C ALA A 144 22.83 -19.87 35.87
N THR A 145 23.87 -20.20 35.04
CA THR A 145 24.58 -21.47 35.13
C THR A 145 26.07 -21.27 34.87
#